data_27a9e5eb2e16a78f63eab5008db0ef6e
#
_entry.id   27a9e5eb2e16a78f63eab5008db0ef6e
#
_cell.length_a   1.000
_cell.length_b   1.000
_cell.length_c   1.000
_cell.angle_alpha   90.00
_cell.angle_beta   90.00
_cell.angle_gamma   90.00
#
_symmetry.space_group_name_H-M   'P 1'
#
loop_
_entity.id
_entity.type
_entity.pdbx_description
1 polymer ?
#
loop_
_entity_poly.entity_id
_entity_poly.type
_entity_poly.pdbx_seq_one_letter_code
_entity_poly.pdbx_strand_id
1 'polypeptide(L)'
;MEQDKLEYKPDYASAVSTAMRRPLTDLFSHIRSLAAHEELLTPYLRQELEGVLLSGYRLLRVADSISAAEKYEPAENAMTVFPLWPHLREGLEAARLLLGVSGSTLQYDLPETQETVRADEEMLMRAVLHLISNALDAAEDGTLVTVRGSIVGEQAVITVSDTGCGIAPDRLDSVFEPYTSLNRDGLPYQSLGLGLPLARRVLETHGGSLRIVSTGEGTAAVCSLPLCNELPALLRSPAPPYLQDTFSPLYTVLCEYITPPWPYSQP
;
A
#
# COMPACT_ATOMS: atom_id res chain seq x y z
N MET A 1 34.60 33.30 2.00
CA MET A 1 34.31 32.32 0.93
C MET A 1 34.41 30.94 1.55
N GLU A 2 33.34 30.57 2.22
CA GLU A 2 33.19 29.23 2.80
C GLU A 2 32.43 28.40 1.76
N GLN A 3 33.14 27.45 1.15
CA GLN A 3 32.55 26.54 0.19
C GLN A 3 31.64 25.59 0.98
N ASP A 4 30.34 25.72 0.75
CA ASP A 4 29.30 24.76 1.09
C ASP A 4 29.67 23.42 0.44
N LYS A 5 30.33 22.57 1.20
CA LYS A 5 30.48 21.16 0.86
C LYS A 5 29.11 20.55 1.05
N LEU A 6 28.33 20.46 -0.04
CA LEU A 6 27.23 19.53 -0.15
C LEU A 6 27.76 18.14 0.24
N GLU A 7 27.58 17.76 1.50
CA GLU A 7 27.79 16.38 1.94
C GLU A 7 26.78 15.51 1.18
N TYR A 8 27.24 14.88 0.12
CA TYR A 8 26.51 13.81 -0.54
C TYR A 8 26.34 12.67 0.48
N LYS A 9 25.20 12.66 1.18
CA LYS A 9 24.77 11.48 1.94
C LYS A 9 24.22 10.49 0.91
N PRO A 10 24.90 9.37 0.66
CA PRO A 10 24.36 8.36 -0.24
C PRO A 10 23.03 7.90 0.34
N ASP A 11 22.01 7.84 -0.52
CA ASP A 11 20.69 7.32 -0.20
C ASP A 11 20.79 5.79 -0.06
N TYR A 12 21.21 5.36 1.13
CA TYR A 12 21.39 3.93 1.43
C TYR A 12 20.07 3.18 1.37
N ALA A 13 18.95 3.81 1.70
CA ALA A 13 17.64 3.17 1.68
C ALA A 13 17.22 2.82 0.26
N SER A 14 17.36 3.75 -0.69
CA SER A 14 17.08 3.50 -2.11
C SER A 14 18.03 2.46 -2.70
N ALA A 15 19.32 2.52 -2.34
CA ALA A 15 20.30 1.53 -2.79
C ALA A 15 19.98 0.12 -2.28
N VAL A 16 19.62 -0.02 -1.00
CA VAL A 16 19.22 -1.31 -0.40
C VAL A 16 17.94 -1.83 -1.04
N SER A 17 16.91 -0.99 -1.17
CA SER A 17 15.65 -1.35 -1.83
C SER A 17 15.88 -1.88 -3.26
N THR A 18 16.68 -1.15 -4.05
CA THR A 18 17.03 -1.54 -5.42
C THR A 18 17.81 -2.85 -5.46
N ALA A 19 18.78 -3.03 -4.54
CA ALA A 19 19.56 -4.26 -4.45
C ALA A 19 18.71 -5.48 -4.05
N MET A 20 17.65 -5.29 -3.26
CA MET A 20 16.74 -6.36 -2.85
C MET A 20 15.73 -6.73 -3.95
N ARG A 21 15.25 -5.78 -4.74
CA ARG A 21 14.22 -6.03 -5.77
C ARG A 21 14.66 -7.04 -6.82
N ARG A 22 15.90 -6.95 -7.30
CA ARG A 22 16.40 -7.84 -8.37
C ARG A 22 16.39 -9.32 -7.96
N PRO A 23 17.04 -9.74 -6.85
CA PRO A 23 17.00 -11.14 -6.42
C PRO A 23 15.59 -11.63 -6.07
N LEU A 24 14.69 -10.75 -5.60
CA LEU A 24 13.29 -11.11 -5.36
C LEU A 24 12.55 -11.35 -6.68
N THR A 25 12.77 -10.53 -7.70
CA THR A 25 12.20 -10.76 -9.04
C THR A 25 12.68 -12.08 -9.64
N ASP A 26 13.97 -12.40 -9.46
CA ASP A 26 14.53 -13.70 -9.90
C ASP A 26 13.88 -14.85 -9.12
N LEU A 27 13.71 -14.73 -7.80
CA LEU A 27 13.01 -15.71 -6.97
C LEU A 27 11.58 -15.97 -7.48
N PHE A 28 10.79 -14.92 -7.68
CA PHE A 28 9.42 -15.05 -8.21
C PHE A 28 9.40 -15.71 -9.60
N SER A 29 10.40 -15.41 -10.45
CA SER A 29 10.53 -16.04 -11.77
C SER A 29 10.77 -17.55 -11.66
N HIS A 30 11.63 -17.99 -10.72
CA HIS A 30 11.89 -19.42 -10.49
C HIS A 30 10.66 -20.14 -9.91
N ILE A 31 9.96 -19.53 -8.95
CA ILE A 31 8.72 -20.09 -8.41
C ILE A 31 7.68 -20.25 -9.54
N ARG A 32 7.55 -19.26 -10.41
CA ARG A 32 6.66 -19.28 -11.56
C ARG A 32 7.01 -20.39 -12.53
N SER A 33 8.30 -20.58 -12.79
CA SER A 33 8.79 -21.69 -13.64
C SER A 33 8.48 -23.06 -13.03
N LEU A 34 8.64 -23.22 -11.71
CA LEU A 34 8.27 -24.46 -11.02
C LEU A 34 6.75 -24.70 -11.03
N ALA A 35 5.97 -23.66 -10.81
CA ALA A 35 4.51 -23.73 -10.81
C ALA A 35 3.93 -24.09 -12.19
N ALA A 36 4.68 -23.80 -13.29
CA ALA A 36 4.29 -24.21 -14.65
C ALA A 36 4.23 -25.74 -14.85
N HIS A 37 4.83 -26.48 -13.94
CA HIS A 37 4.87 -27.96 -13.97
C HIS A 37 3.95 -28.52 -12.87
N GLU A 38 2.66 -28.18 -12.92
CA GLU A 38 1.67 -28.59 -11.89
C GLU A 38 1.63 -30.11 -11.67
N GLU A 39 1.89 -30.91 -12.71
CA GLU A 39 1.95 -32.37 -12.64
C GLU A 39 3.06 -32.90 -11.73
N LEU A 40 4.09 -32.09 -11.45
CA LEU A 40 5.20 -32.46 -10.56
C LEU A 40 4.98 -31.97 -9.11
N LEU A 41 3.96 -31.13 -8.87
CA LEU A 41 3.70 -30.52 -7.57
C LEU A 41 2.80 -31.41 -6.71
N THR A 42 3.38 -32.03 -5.68
CA THR A 42 2.58 -32.60 -4.60
C THR A 42 1.89 -31.48 -3.79
N PRO A 43 0.76 -31.77 -3.10
CA PRO A 43 0.12 -30.77 -2.22
C PRO A 43 1.09 -30.17 -1.19
N TYR A 44 2.00 -30.96 -0.66
CA TYR A 44 3.04 -30.52 0.28
C TYR A 44 4.00 -29.52 -0.40
N LEU A 45 4.53 -29.85 -1.57
CA LEU A 45 5.45 -28.96 -2.29
C LEU A 45 4.79 -27.65 -2.70
N ARG A 46 3.51 -27.68 -3.07
CA ARG A 46 2.71 -26.47 -3.34
C ARG A 46 2.64 -25.58 -2.10
N GLN A 47 2.32 -26.13 -0.95
CA GLN A 47 2.25 -25.38 0.31
C GLN A 47 3.60 -24.74 0.68
N GLU A 48 4.71 -25.46 0.52
CA GLU A 48 6.04 -24.91 0.76
C GLU A 48 6.38 -23.74 -0.21
N LEU A 49 6.04 -23.89 -1.49
CA LEU A 49 6.26 -22.84 -2.48
C LEU A 49 5.38 -21.59 -2.20
N GLU A 50 4.15 -21.77 -1.74
CA GLU A 50 3.29 -20.67 -1.29
C GLU A 50 3.92 -19.94 -0.10
N GLY A 51 4.50 -20.65 0.85
CA GLY A 51 5.24 -20.07 1.98
C GLY A 51 6.47 -19.26 1.54
N VAL A 52 7.22 -19.77 0.55
CA VAL A 52 8.37 -19.06 -0.04
C VAL A 52 7.89 -17.80 -0.78
N LEU A 53 6.80 -17.91 -1.54
CA LEU A 53 6.20 -16.79 -2.27
C LEU A 53 5.76 -15.68 -1.32
N LEU A 54 5.05 -16.03 -0.24
CA LEU A 54 4.63 -15.09 0.80
C LEU A 54 5.84 -14.39 1.45
N SER A 55 6.90 -15.14 1.76
CA SER A 55 8.13 -14.58 2.30
C SER A 55 8.79 -13.59 1.33
N GLY A 56 8.75 -13.88 0.05
CA GLY A 56 9.21 -12.98 -1.02
C GLY A 56 8.41 -11.67 -1.05
N TYR A 57 7.07 -11.74 -0.96
CA TYR A 57 6.22 -10.53 -0.90
C TYR A 57 6.48 -9.70 0.36
N ARG A 58 6.69 -10.33 1.51
CA ARG A 58 7.09 -9.64 2.75
C ARG A 58 8.38 -8.85 2.57
N LEU A 59 9.40 -9.47 1.98
CA LEU A 59 10.67 -8.81 1.71
C LEU A 59 10.51 -7.67 0.71
N LEU A 60 9.69 -7.85 -0.33
CA LEU A 60 9.40 -6.79 -1.31
C LEU A 60 8.67 -5.61 -0.65
N ARG A 61 7.66 -5.89 0.20
CA ARG A 61 6.97 -4.86 1.00
C ARG A 61 7.96 -4.05 1.85
N VAL A 62 8.89 -4.73 2.51
CA VAL A 62 9.94 -4.08 3.32
C VAL A 62 10.82 -3.19 2.45
N ALA A 63 11.35 -3.72 1.34
CA ALA A 63 12.20 -2.99 0.42
C ALA A 63 11.54 -1.72 -0.12
N ASP A 64 10.26 -1.83 -0.54
CA ASP A 64 9.47 -0.71 -1.05
C ASP A 64 9.20 0.34 0.03
N SER A 65 8.89 -0.12 1.25
CA SER A 65 8.55 0.77 2.36
C SER A 65 9.76 1.54 2.89
N ILE A 66 10.94 0.94 2.95
CA ILE A 66 12.18 1.61 3.41
C ILE A 66 12.48 2.82 2.51
N SER A 67 12.55 2.61 1.19
CA SER A 67 12.88 3.68 0.25
C SER A 67 11.87 4.83 0.32
N ALA A 68 10.58 4.50 0.29
CA ALA A 68 9.53 5.51 0.24
C ALA A 68 9.31 6.25 1.57
N ALA A 69 9.51 5.60 2.72
CA ALA A 69 9.35 6.23 4.02
C ALA A 69 10.45 7.26 4.33
N GLU A 70 11.69 7.00 3.88
CA GLU A 70 12.81 7.93 4.10
C GLU A 70 12.77 9.09 3.11
N LYS A 71 12.62 8.81 1.82
CA LYS A 71 12.68 9.83 0.77
C LYS A 71 11.85 9.43 -0.43
N TYR A 72 10.55 9.74 -0.40
CA TYR A 72 9.74 9.63 -1.59
C TYR A 72 9.86 10.93 -2.41
N GLU A 73 10.47 10.82 -3.57
CA GLU A 73 10.51 11.87 -4.60
C GLU A 73 9.95 11.24 -5.89
N PRO A 74 8.75 11.67 -6.34
CA PRO A 74 8.20 11.13 -7.58
C PRO A 74 9.14 11.46 -8.75
N ALA A 75 9.33 10.49 -9.65
CA ALA A 75 9.99 10.78 -10.92
C ALA A 75 9.22 11.88 -11.67
N GLU A 76 9.92 12.68 -12.47
CA GLU A 76 9.34 13.84 -13.17
C GLU A 76 8.08 13.49 -13.98
N ASN A 77 7.99 12.24 -14.48
CA ASN A 77 6.86 11.73 -15.28
C ASN A 77 5.82 10.95 -14.45
N ALA A 78 6.03 10.73 -13.15
CA ALA A 78 5.11 9.94 -12.33
C ALA A 78 3.87 10.74 -11.93
N MET A 79 4.00 12.06 -11.81
CA MET A 79 2.89 12.96 -11.46
C MET A 79 1.98 13.18 -12.67
N THR A 80 0.85 12.50 -12.67
CA THR A 80 -0.15 12.55 -13.76
C THR A 80 -1.48 13.11 -13.25
N VAL A 81 -2.31 13.61 -14.19
CA VAL A 81 -3.68 14.05 -13.88
C VAL A 81 -4.64 12.93 -14.24
N PHE A 82 -5.44 12.50 -13.27
CA PHE A 82 -6.39 11.41 -13.45
C PHE A 82 -7.65 11.57 -12.59
N PRO A 83 -8.77 10.93 -12.95
CA PRO A 83 -9.97 10.92 -12.13
C PRO A 83 -9.76 10.05 -10.90
N LEU A 84 -9.86 10.67 -9.71
CA LEU A 84 -9.50 10.04 -8.43
C LEU A 84 -10.42 8.87 -8.07
N TRP A 85 -11.72 9.09 -8.11
CA TRP A 85 -12.68 8.09 -7.60
C TRP A 85 -12.75 6.82 -8.45
N PRO A 86 -12.75 6.89 -9.79
CA PRO A 86 -12.61 5.71 -10.65
C PRO A 86 -11.34 4.91 -10.37
N HIS A 87 -10.19 5.59 -10.22
CA HIS A 87 -8.91 4.95 -9.92
C HIS A 87 -8.95 4.22 -8.57
N LEU A 88 -9.43 4.88 -7.51
CA LEU A 88 -9.57 4.26 -6.19
C LEU A 88 -10.57 3.09 -6.21
N ARG A 89 -11.69 3.22 -6.91
CA ARG A 89 -12.71 2.17 -7.01
C ARG A 89 -12.13 0.90 -7.61
N GLU A 90 -11.35 1.00 -8.66
CA GLU A 90 -10.69 -0.15 -9.30
C GLU A 90 -9.78 -0.89 -8.32
N GLY A 91 -8.88 -0.20 -7.63
CA GLY A 91 -7.98 -0.80 -6.67
C GLY A 91 -8.70 -1.36 -5.43
N LEU A 92 -9.71 -0.65 -4.91
CA LEU A 92 -10.50 -1.10 -3.76
C LEU A 92 -11.37 -2.31 -4.08
N GLU A 93 -11.93 -2.38 -5.29
CA GLU A 93 -12.69 -3.56 -5.73
C GLU A 93 -11.79 -4.79 -5.82
N ALA A 94 -10.59 -4.64 -6.39
CA ALA A 94 -9.60 -5.71 -6.43
C ALA A 94 -9.17 -6.15 -5.01
N ALA A 95 -8.93 -5.19 -4.10
CA ALA A 95 -8.63 -5.47 -2.69
C ALA A 95 -9.78 -6.21 -2.01
N ARG A 96 -11.02 -5.76 -2.20
CA ARG A 96 -12.23 -6.36 -1.62
C ARG A 96 -12.40 -7.82 -2.04
N LEU A 97 -12.16 -8.12 -3.32
CA LEU A 97 -12.23 -9.49 -3.83
C LEU A 97 -11.21 -10.40 -3.16
N LEU A 98 -9.95 -9.98 -3.06
CA LEU A 98 -8.88 -10.78 -2.46
C LEU A 98 -9.07 -10.97 -0.95
N LEU A 99 -9.41 -9.90 -0.23
CA LEU A 99 -9.67 -9.95 1.21
C LEU A 99 -10.90 -10.81 1.54
N GLY A 100 -11.95 -10.77 0.70
CA GLY A 100 -13.14 -11.57 0.86
C GLY A 100 -12.87 -13.08 0.81
N VAL A 101 -11.91 -13.52 0.01
CA VAL A 101 -11.46 -14.92 -0.03
C VAL A 101 -10.81 -15.33 1.29
N SER A 102 -10.13 -14.40 1.96
CA SER A 102 -9.45 -14.64 3.24
C SER A 102 -10.33 -14.39 4.48
N GLY A 103 -11.62 -14.06 4.29
CA GLY A 103 -12.57 -13.83 5.38
C GLY A 103 -12.55 -12.44 5.99
N SER A 104 -11.72 -11.51 5.47
CA SER A 104 -11.71 -10.11 5.89
C SER A 104 -12.78 -9.30 5.13
N THR A 105 -13.37 -8.30 5.78
CA THR A 105 -14.41 -7.47 5.16
C THR A 105 -13.92 -6.06 4.91
N LEU A 106 -13.86 -5.69 3.62
CA LEU A 106 -13.60 -4.33 3.15
C LEU A 106 -14.87 -3.78 2.49
N GLN A 107 -15.34 -2.63 2.96
CA GLN A 107 -16.43 -1.87 2.33
C GLN A 107 -15.90 -0.51 1.88
N TYR A 108 -16.49 0.03 0.81
CA TYR A 108 -16.17 1.38 0.36
C TYR A 108 -17.41 2.11 -0.15
N ASP A 109 -17.39 3.43 0.03
CA ASP A 109 -18.40 4.38 -0.45
C ASP A 109 -17.67 5.59 -1.02
N LEU A 110 -17.64 5.69 -2.35
CA LEU A 110 -16.92 6.72 -3.10
C LEU A 110 -17.87 7.51 -4.00
N PRO A 111 -17.65 8.81 -4.18
CA PRO A 111 -18.41 9.61 -5.14
C PRO A 111 -18.40 9.02 -6.55
N GLU A 112 -19.51 9.17 -7.27
CA GLU A 112 -19.64 8.75 -8.68
C GLU A 112 -19.12 9.80 -9.67
N THR A 113 -18.56 10.87 -9.15
CA THR A 113 -18.10 12.03 -9.89
C THR A 113 -16.66 11.84 -10.41
N GLN A 114 -16.20 12.77 -11.28
CA GLN A 114 -14.95 12.63 -12.06
C GLN A 114 -13.89 13.67 -11.66
N GLU A 115 -13.87 14.06 -10.38
CA GLU A 115 -12.86 14.99 -9.89
C GLU A 115 -11.45 14.46 -10.17
N THR A 116 -10.60 15.35 -10.67
CA THR A 116 -9.22 15.04 -10.99
C THR A 116 -8.26 15.52 -9.92
N VAL A 117 -7.21 14.76 -9.75
CA VAL A 117 -6.05 15.10 -8.92
C VAL A 117 -4.77 14.98 -9.76
N ARG A 118 -3.72 15.66 -9.35
CA ARG A 118 -2.37 15.48 -9.89
C ARG A 118 -1.54 14.68 -8.90
N ALA A 119 -1.29 13.42 -9.20
CA ALA A 119 -0.58 12.52 -8.30
C ALA A 119 0.17 11.41 -9.06
N ASP A 120 1.03 10.69 -8.35
CA ASP A 120 1.55 9.38 -8.74
C ASP A 120 0.48 8.34 -8.39
N GLU A 121 -0.15 7.75 -9.41
CA GLU A 121 -1.27 6.82 -9.26
C GLU A 121 -0.92 5.59 -8.43
N GLU A 122 0.25 4.99 -8.68
CA GLU A 122 0.70 3.80 -7.98
C GLU A 122 0.99 4.09 -6.52
N MET A 123 1.72 5.18 -6.24
CA MET A 123 2.09 5.54 -4.88
C MET A 123 0.89 6.01 -4.07
N LEU A 124 -0.09 6.67 -4.67
CA LEU A 124 -1.34 7.02 -4.00
C LEU A 124 -2.13 5.76 -3.62
N MET A 125 -2.28 4.81 -4.55
CA MET A 125 -2.93 3.53 -4.23
C MET A 125 -2.16 2.77 -3.15
N ARG A 126 -0.84 2.72 -3.22
CA ARG A 126 0.02 2.11 -2.20
C ARG A 126 -0.21 2.74 -0.82
N ALA A 127 -0.31 4.06 -0.74
CA ALA A 127 -0.61 4.77 0.51
C ALA A 127 -1.97 4.34 1.09
N VAL A 128 -3.02 4.30 0.27
CA VAL A 128 -4.36 3.86 0.70
C VAL A 128 -4.34 2.40 1.16
N LEU A 129 -3.65 1.51 0.44
CA LEU A 129 -3.52 0.10 0.83
C LEU A 129 -2.75 -0.07 2.15
N HIS A 130 -1.74 0.75 2.43
CA HIS A 130 -1.07 0.75 3.73
C HIS A 130 -2.00 1.17 4.87
N LEU A 131 -2.89 2.12 4.64
CA LEU A 131 -3.92 2.49 5.64
C LEU A 131 -4.91 1.35 5.87
N ILE A 132 -5.33 0.66 4.81
CA ILE A 132 -6.17 -0.54 4.90
C ILE A 132 -5.42 -1.67 5.65
N SER A 133 -4.15 -1.92 5.32
CA SER A 133 -3.33 -2.91 6.05
C SER A 133 -3.25 -2.60 7.54
N ASN A 134 -3.04 -1.32 7.92
CA ASN A 134 -3.00 -0.92 9.33
C ASN A 134 -4.36 -1.10 10.02
N ALA A 135 -5.46 -0.85 9.32
CA ALA A 135 -6.81 -1.10 9.81
C ALA A 135 -7.07 -2.60 10.05
N LEU A 136 -6.57 -3.47 9.14
CA LEU A 136 -6.63 -4.92 9.29
C LEU A 136 -5.73 -5.41 10.43
N ASP A 137 -4.54 -4.81 10.64
CA ASP A 137 -3.66 -5.13 11.77
C ASP A 137 -4.29 -4.80 13.14
N ALA A 138 -5.13 -3.76 13.21
CA ALA A 138 -5.84 -3.35 14.41
C ALA A 138 -7.09 -4.20 14.67
N ALA A 139 -7.49 -5.00 13.69
CA ALA A 139 -8.71 -5.79 13.71
C ALA A 139 -8.59 -6.99 14.66
N GLU A 140 -9.62 -7.19 15.46
CA GLU A 140 -9.95 -8.49 16.02
C GLU A 140 -10.85 -9.24 15.04
N ASP A 141 -11.05 -10.54 15.22
CA ASP A 141 -11.91 -11.36 14.36
C ASP A 141 -13.26 -10.66 14.07
N GLY A 142 -13.58 -10.44 12.79
CA GLY A 142 -14.82 -9.80 12.37
C GLY A 142 -14.77 -8.28 12.20
N THR A 143 -13.61 -7.64 12.29
CA THR A 143 -13.48 -6.19 12.08
C THR A 143 -13.82 -5.78 10.66
N LEU A 144 -14.62 -4.72 10.57
CA LEU A 144 -14.97 -4.08 9.31
C LEU A 144 -14.01 -2.93 9.03
N VAL A 145 -13.35 -2.97 7.87
CA VAL A 145 -12.61 -1.84 7.32
C VAL A 145 -13.48 -1.11 6.31
N THR A 146 -13.65 0.19 6.50
CA THR A 146 -14.46 1.04 5.62
C THR A 146 -13.63 2.15 5.00
N VAL A 147 -13.73 2.31 3.68
CA VAL A 147 -13.13 3.44 2.95
C VAL A 147 -14.23 4.36 2.45
N ARG A 148 -14.20 5.64 2.85
CA ARG A 148 -15.16 6.65 2.38
C ARG A 148 -14.47 7.76 1.64
N GLY A 149 -15.06 8.17 0.52
CA GLY A 149 -14.67 9.35 -0.26
C GLY A 149 -15.64 10.49 -0.06
N SER A 150 -15.16 11.71 -0.03
CA SER A 150 -15.98 12.93 -0.04
C SER A 150 -15.19 14.11 -0.60
N ILE A 151 -15.90 15.20 -0.91
CA ILE A 151 -15.32 16.45 -1.37
C ILE A 151 -15.62 17.51 -0.34
N VAL A 152 -14.58 18.23 0.13
CA VAL A 152 -14.70 19.32 1.08
C VAL A 152 -13.96 20.55 0.52
N GLY A 153 -14.73 21.49 -0.02
CA GLY A 153 -14.16 22.63 -0.75
C GLY A 153 -13.38 22.15 -1.99
N GLU A 154 -12.11 22.52 -2.09
CA GLU A 154 -11.21 22.13 -3.18
C GLU A 154 -10.35 20.90 -2.83
N GLN A 155 -10.78 20.11 -1.86
CA GLN A 155 -10.06 18.92 -1.42
C GLN A 155 -10.92 17.67 -1.61
N ALA A 156 -10.32 16.64 -2.18
CA ALA A 156 -10.81 15.28 -2.03
C ALA A 156 -10.39 14.75 -0.65
N VAL A 157 -11.33 14.16 0.07
CA VAL A 157 -11.08 13.56 1.39
C VAL A 157 -11.36 12.07 1.30
N ILE A 158 -10.38 11.26 1.66
CA ILE A 158 -10.46 9.80 1.74
C ILE A 158 -10.30 9.42 3.21
N THR A 159 -11.27 8.71 3.76
CA THR A 159 -11.23 8.22 5.14
C THR A 159 -11.18 6.69 5.15
N VAL A 160 -10.13 6.13 5.74
CA VAL A 160 -10.02 4.70 6.02
C VAL A 160 -10.27 4.50 7.50
N SER A 161 -11.28 3.74 7.87
CA SER A 161 -11.67 3.52 9.27
C SER A 161 -11.83 2.04 9.58
N ASP A 162 -11.50 1.68 10.81
CA ASP A 162 -11.68 0.38 11.43
C ASP A 162 -12.47 0.47 12.71
N THR A 163 -12.96 -0.66 13.19
CA THR A 163 -13.62 -0.83 14.47
C THR A 163 -12.74 -1.63 15.46
N GLY A 164 -11.42 -1.51 15.31
CA GLY A 164 -10.44 -2.21 16.13
C GLY A 164 -10.20 -1.56 17.50
N CYS A 165 -9.09 -1.89 18.12
CA CYS A 165 -8.77 -1.43 19.49
C CYS A 165 -8.46 0.06 19.64
N GLY A 166 -8.35 0.78 18.53
CA GLY A 166 -7.90 2.17 18.52
C GLY A 166 -6.42 2.36 18.89
N ILE A 167 -6.03 3.62 19.00
CA ILE A 167 -4.66 4.06 19.36
C ILE A 167 -4.73 4.86 20.66
N ALA A 168 -3.89 4.51 21.61
CA ALA A 168 -3.80 5.23 22.88
C ALA A 168 -3.35 6.69 22.65
N PRO A 169 -3.92 7.69 23.37
CA PRO A 169 -3.65 9.12 23.13
C PRO A 169 -2.16 9.49 23.22
N ASP A 170 -1.42 8.85 24.12
CA ASP A 170 0.02 9.06 24.30
C ASP A 170 0.88 8.53 23.12
N ARG A 171 0.30 7.74 22.24
CA ARG A 171 0.96 7.18 21.05
C ARG A 171 0.60 7.89 19.75
N LEU A 172 -0.45 8.71 19.73
CA LEU A 172 -0.92 9.38 18.51
C LEU A 172 0.14 10.28 17.87
N ASP A 173 1.00 10.91 18.66
CA ASP A 173 2.07 11.77 18.15
C ASP A 173 3.19 10.97 17.48
N SER A 174 3.45 9.75 17.95
CA SER A 174 4.54 8.90 17.49
C SER A 174 4.16 7.91 16.37
N VAL A 175 2.87 7.79 16.00
CA VAL A 175 2.43 6.81 14.96
C VAL A 175 3.04 7.08 13.58
N PHE A 176 3.51 8.29 13.34
CA PHE A 176 4.16 8.67 12.08
C PHE A 176 5.69 8.58 12.13
N GLU A 177 6.28 8.22 13.28
CA GLU A 177 7.71 7.98 13.38
C GLU A 177 8.05 6.63 12.71
N PRO A 178 9.03 6.59 11.80
CA PRO A 178 9.47 5.34 11.20
C PRO A 178 9.93 4.34 12.27
N TYR A 179 9.70 3.06 12.02
CA TYR A 179 10.11 1.95 12.89
C TYR A 179 9.39 1.89 14.25
N THR A 180 8.35 2.69 14.44
CA THR A 180 7.48 2.63 15.62
C THR A 180 6.39 1.60 15.38
N SER A 181 6.65 0.33 15.71
CA SER A 181 5.64 -0.72 15.65
C SER A 181 4.83 -0.74 16.93
N LEU A 182 3.49 -0.68 16.81
CA LEU A 182 2.55 -0.84 17.91
C LEU A 182 2.32 -2.32 18.26
N ASN A 183 3.23 -3.23 17.90
CA ASN A 183 3.08 -4.68 18.02
C ASN A 183 2.53 -5.11 19.37
N ARG A 184 1.39 -5.82 19.33
CA ARG A 184 0.72 -6.40 20.50
C ARG A 184 1.43 -7.62 21.08
N ASP A 185 2.16 -8.40 20.27
CA ASP A 185 2.61 -9.76 20.64
C ASP A 185 4.12 -10.01 20.53
N GLY A 186 4.94 -8.95 20.37
CA GLY A 186 6.40 -9.11 20.34
C GLY A 186 6.94 -9.93 19.15
N LEU A 187 6.14 -10.23 18.14
CA LEU A 187 6.58 -10.91 16.92
C LEU A 187 7.23 -9.89 15.99
N PRO A 188 8.55 -9.99 15.74
CA PRO A 188 9.33 -8.94 15.06
C PRO A 188 9.05 -8.80 13.56
N TYR A 189 8.09 -9.54 13.00
CA TYR A 189 7.94 -9.67 11.55
C TYR A 189 6.62 -9.13 10.96
N GLN A 190 5.64 -8.68 11.76
CA GLN A 190 4.33 -8.30 11.24
C GLN A 190 4.31 -6.92 10.57
N SER A 191 5.00 -5.92 11.08
CA SER A 191 5.23 -4.67 10.35
C SER A 191 6.44 -3.91 10.90
N LEU A 192 7.22 -3.26 10.01
CA LEU A 192 8.33 -2.40 10.42
C LEU A 192 7.89 -1.01 10.89
N GLY A 193 6.59 -0.74 11.01
CA GLY A 193 6.09 0.59 11.34
C GLY A 193 6.38 1.64 10.27
N LEU A 194 6.45 1.23 9.01
CA LEU A 194 6.75 2.13 7.88
C LEU A 194 5.51 2.54 7.07
N GLY A 195 4.36 1.89 7.27
CA GLY A 195 3.15 2.13 6.48
C GLY A 195 2.58 3.54 6.65
N LEU A 196 2.38 3.99 7.89
CA LEU A 196 1.88 5.34 8.19
C LEU A 196 2.86 6.44 7.80
N PRO A 197 4.16 6.37 8.13
CA PRO A 197 5.17 7.30 7.62
C PRO A 197 5.17 7.42 6.09
N LEU A 198 5.11 6.29 5.38
CA LEU A 198 5.04 6.25 3.91
C LEU A 198 3.76 6.94 3.41
N ALA A 199 2.60 6.54 3.92
CA ALA A 199 1.32 7.13 3.49
C ALA A 199 1.29 8.64 3.71
N ARG A 200 1.78 9.12 4.87
CA ARG A 200 1.91 10.54 5.17
C ARG A 200 2.83 11.24 4.16
N ARG A 201 4.02 10.67 3.93
CA ARG A 201 5.00 11.22 3.00
C ARG A 201 4.46 11.34 1.58
N VAL A 202 3.80 10.28 1.09
CA VAL A 202 3.16 10.29 -0.23
C VAL A 202 2.13 11.40 -0.31
N LEU A 203 1.19 11.49 0.63
CA LEU A 203 0.14 12.52 0.61
C LEU A 203 0.72 13.94 0.69
N GLU A 204 1.69 14.21 1.56
CA GLU A 204 2.36 15.50 1.67
C GLU A 204 3.07 15.89 0.37
N THR A 205 3.73 14.94 -0.30
CA THR A 205 4.40 15.18 -1.60
C THR A 205 3.40 15.52 -2.71
N HIS A 206 2.16 15.03 -2.60
CA HIS A 206 1.06 15.37 -3.50
C HIS A 206 0.27 16.63 -3.07
N GLY A 207 0.80 17.42 -2.14
CA GLY A 207 0.17 18.64 -1.64
C GLY A 207 -1.01 18.41 -0.70
N GLY A 208 -1.19 17.17 -0.25
CA GLY A 208 -2.25 16.75 0.66
C GLY A 208 -1.80 16.63 2.11
N SER A 209 -2.60 15.92 2.92
CA SER A 209 -2.29 15.65 4.32
C SER A 209 -2.86 14.33 4.80
N LEU A 210 -2.28 13.77 5.88
CA LEU A 210 -2.81 12.61 6.60
C LEU A 210 -2.99 12.96 8.08
N ARG A 211 -4.15 12.66 8.63
CA ARG A 211 -4.46 12.77 10.06
C ARG A 211 -5.04 11.47 10.58
N ILE A 212 -4.66 11.10 11.80
CA ILE A 212 -5.22 9.96 12.51
C ILE A 212 -6.16 10.49 13.60
N VAL A 213 -7.36 9.92 13.63
CA VAL A 213 -8.36 10.16 14.69
C VAL A 213 -8.67 8.80 15.31
N SER A 214 -8.52 8.68 16.61
CA SER A 214 -8.83 7.45 17.34
C SER A 214 -9.59 7.77 18.62
N THR A 215 -10.64 6.99 18.89
CA THR A 215 -11.57 7.19 20.03
C THR A 215 -11.53 6.06 21.04
N GLY A 216 -10.60 5.10 20.89
CA GLY A 216 -10.55 3.89 21.73
C GLY A 216 -11.48 2.74 21.28
N GLU A 217 -12.39 3.01 20.36
CA GLU A 217 -13.30 2.03 19.74
C GLU A 217 -13.05 1.90 18.22
N GLY A 218 -11.84 2.17 17.79
CA GLY A 218 -11.42 2.15 16.40
C GLY A 218 -10.56 3.34 16.01
N THR A 219 -10.09 3.31 14.76
CA THR A 219 -9.26 4.38 14.20
C THR A 219 -9.81 4.84 12.86
N ALA A 220 -9.65 6.13 12.57
CA ALA A 220 -9.90 6.72 11.26
C ALA A 220 -8.66 7.45 10.78
N ALA A 221 -8.12 7.03 9.64
CA ALA A 221 -7.08 7.72 8.90
C ALA A 221 -7.76 8.61 7.85
N VAL A 222 -7.60 9.94 8.01
CA VAL A 222 -8.22 10.94 7.15
C VAL A 222 -7.16 11.55 6.25
N CYS A 223 -7.27 11.28 4.95
CA CYS A 223 -6.40 11.80 3.89
C CYS A 223 -7.09 12.95 3.18
N SER A 224 -6.35 14.01 2.85
CA SER A 224 -6.81 15.04 1.93
C SER A 224 -5.87 15.17 0.75
N LEU A 225 -6.40 15.49 -0.43
CA LEU A 225 -5.66 15.76 -1.65
C LEU A 225 -6.27 16.97 -2.36
N PRO A 226 -5.48 17.90 -2.87
CA PRO A 226 -6.01 19.02 -3.64
C PRO A 226 -6.62 18.51 -4.97
N LEU A 227 -7.82 18.99 -5.27
CA LEU A 227 -8.43 18.80 -6.57
C LEU A 227 -7.70 19.66 -7.61
N CYS A 228 -7.66 19.22 -8.84
CA CYS A 228 -7.17 20.03 -9.94
C CYS A 228 -8.24 20.15 -11.04
N ASN A 229 -8.24 21.28 -11.75
CA ASN A 229 -9.17 21.53 -12.86
C ASN A 229 -8.58 21.15 -14.22
N GLU A 230 -7.51 20.37 -14.22
CA GLU A 230 -6.85 19.93 -15.45
C GLU A 230 -7.54 18.67 -15.98
N LEU A 231 -7.61 18.58 -17.31
CA LEU A 231 -8.15 17.38 -17.95
C LEU A 231 -7.10 16.26 -17.96
N PRO A 232 -7.52 15.00 -17.73
CA PRO A 232 -6.64 13.85 -17.89
C PRO A 232 -6.07 13.79 -19.31
N ALA A 233 -4.86 13.29 -19.45
CA ALA A 233 -4.27 13.05 -20.77
C ALA A 233 -5.13 12.04 -21.56
N LEU A 234 -5.50 12.39 -22.80
CA LEU A 234 -6.38 11.58 -23.65
C LEU A 234 -5.77 10.24 -24.10
N LEU A 235 -4.44 10.14 -24.06
CA LEU A 235 -3.72 8.94 -24.48
C LEU A 235 -3.01 8.36 -23.25
N ARG A 236 -3.70 7.45 -22.56
CA ARG A 236 -3.08 6.59 -21.55
C ARG A 236 -3.07 5.17 -22.08
N SER A 237 -1.91 4.52 -21.98
CA SER A 237 -1.89 3.07 -21.96
C SER A 237 -2.64 2.64 -20.70
N PRO A 238 -3.69 1.81 -20.78
CA PRO A 238 -4.32 1.32 -19.56
C PRO A 238 -3.26 0.65 -18.68
N ALA A 239 -3.19 1.05 -17.41
CA ALA A 239 -2.38 0.31 -16.46
C ALA A 239 -2.85 -1.15 -16.45
N PRO A 240 -1.94 -2.13 -16.30
CA PRO A 240 -2.36 -3.52 -16.14
C PRO A 240 -3.33 -3.60 -14.96
N PRO A 241 -4.44 -4.35 -15.09
CA PRO A 241 -5.37 -4.53 -13.99
C PRO A 241 -4.63 -5.00 -12.74
N TYR A 242 -4.93 -4.42 -11.58
CA TYR A 242 -4.26 -4.71 -10.31
C TYR A 242 -4.12 -6.20 -10.00
N LEU A 243 -5.10 -7.01 -10.41
CA LEU A 243 -5.11 -8.46 -10.21
C LEU A 243 -4.17 -9.23 -11.17
N GLN A 244 -3.80 -8.64 -12.31
CA GLN A 244 -2.94 -9.30 -13.31
C GLN A 244 -1.46 -9.02 -13.07
N ASP A 245 -1.14 -7.90 -12.41
CA ASP A 245 0.25 -7.58 -12.06
C ASP A 245 0.62 -8.18 -10.70
N THR A 246 1.39 -9.25 -10.72
CA THR A 246 1.87 -9.93 -9.51
C THR A 246 2.79 -9.07 -8.63
N PHE A 247 3.28 -7.93 -9.13
CA PHE A 247 4.07 -6.95 -8.38
C PHE A 247 3.26 -5.72 -7.99
N SER A 248 1.96 -5.72 -8.24
CA SER A 248 1.11 -4.58 -7.88
C SER A 248 1.18 -4.29 -6.37
N PRO A 249 0.93 -3.05 -5.96
CA PRO A 249 0.84 -2.69 -4.55
C PRO A 249 -0.14 -3.56 -3.77
N LEU A 250 -1.16 -4.09 -4.45
CA LEU A 250 -2.17 -4.96 -3.86
C LEU A 250 -1.56 -6.22 -3.23
N TYR A 251 -0.73 -6.94 -3.99
CA TYR A 251 -0.08 -8.16 -3.49
C TYR A 251 1.06 -7.88 -2.52
N THR A 252 1.81 -6.79 -2.74
CA THR A 252 2.94 -6.46 -1.87
C THR A 252 2.50 -5.91 -0.52
N VAL A 253 1.48 -5.05 -0.47
CA VAL A 253 1.03 -4.41 0.77
C VAL A 253 0.11 -5.31 1.57
N LEU A 254 -0.82 -6.03 0.89
CA LEU A 254 -1.82 -6.87 1.55
C LEU A 254 -1.38 -8.34 1.70
N CYS A 255 -0.12 -8.68 1.45
CA CYS A 255 0.39 -10.06 1.43
C CYS A 255 0.11 -10.87 2.72
N GLU A 256 -0.10 -10.22 3.86
CA GLU A 256 -0.43 -10.88 5.14
C GLU A 256 -1.90 -11.33 5.23
N TYR A 257 -2.78 -10.71 4.43
CA TYR A 257 -4.24 -10.85 4.53
C TYR A 257 -4.84 -11.55 3.33
N ILE A 258 -4.04 -11.86 2.33
CA ILE A 258 -4.50 -12.48 1.08
C ILE A 258 -3.68 -13.72 0.78
N THR A 259 -4.28 -14.68 0.10
CA THR A 259 -3.51 -15.77 -0.49
C THR A 259 -2.71 -15.21 -1.67
N PRO A 260 -1.36 -15.33 -1.67
CA PRO A 260 -0.57 -14.90 -2.82
C PRO A 260 -1.08 -15.54 -4.11
N PRO A 261 -1.08 -14.81 -5.24
CA PRO A 261 -1.57 -15.36 -6.48
C PRO A 261 -0.65 -16.51 -6.91
N TRP A 262 -1.21 -17.69 -6.98
CA TRP A 262 -0.50 -18.81 -7.59
C TRP A 262 -0.28 -18.48 -9.07
N PRO A 263 0.92 -18.66 -9.64
CA PRO A 263 1.29 -18.14 -10.95
C PRO A 263 0.41 -18.58 -12.13
N TYR A 264 -0.46 -19.58 -11.94
CA TYR A 264 -1.35 -20.13 -12.96
C TYR A 264 -2.81 -20.26 -12.53
N SER A 265 -3.19 -19.84 -11.32
CA SER A 265 -4.61 -19.68 -11.00
C SER A 265 -5.14 -18.47 -11.79
N GLN A 266 -5.65 -18.72 -12.99
CA GLN A 266 -6.50 -17.74 -13.67
C GLN A 266 -7.79 -17.59 -12.84
N PRO A 267 -8.30 -16.36 -12.70
CA PRO A 267 -9.58 -16.13 -12.03
C PRO A 267 -10.72 -16.82 -12.75
#